data_44488788840baa1d56e7298eab2bd193
#
_entry.id   44488788840baa1d56e7298eab2bd193
#
_cell.length_a   1.000
_cell.length_b   1.000
_cell.length_c   1.000
_cell.angle_alpha   90.00
_cell.angle_beta   90.00
_cell.angle_gamma   90.00
#
_symmetry.space_group_name_H-M   'P 1'
#
loop_
_entity.id
_entity.type
_entity.pdbx_description
1 polymer ?
#
loop_
_entity_poly.entity_id
_entity_poly.type
_entity_poly.pdbx_seq_one_letter_code
_entity_poly.pdbx_strand_id
1 'polypeptide(L)'
;KYTDKNGQSSLSAGIGDMLVWASKDGKYGYQKASFGKDKTLTVVLDHDAVSDSKETVARKQTIDIVPPAENAKMPEVTDEMRKENLRRFAYEDSLRKAYTSTFLTLEQAKQISQRGAEYLVKARGNKATIIDFINSHKDNEDRVMAILATLSDKDLRDITKEILEDNFTAKTDQVSPRVEDEMITIPFKNYFEKNIDAKLQKQFRDDPYKLVLWINKNIRLNPDKKALQIAQTPVGTMKAKMTDNRSRDIFFVDMARSLGIEAQKDAVTGKVQYKKDGKWTDVNFESAGQKNAATGKLVLKYTPTATLDDPKYYNHFTISRIVNGSLQLMNFEEGQADMGNGTTWSNAFKDGHNFDCGTYMLTTGTRLANGSVLAETTVFNIKEGETTTIDLDIRQSSSEISVLGSFDSETIVTKDGKDVSILSQTGRGYYVVAV
;
A
#
# COMPACT_ATOMS: atom_id res chain seq x y z
N LYS A 1 -20.19 -11.95 -1.35
CA LYS A 1 -21.61 -12.27 -1.24
C LYS A 1 -21.80 -13.61 -0.53
N TYR A 2 -22.99 -13.83 0.07
CA TYR A 2 -23.35 -15.12 0.64
C TYR A 2 -24.28 -15.88 -0.30
N THR A 3 -24.18 -17.19 -0.27
CA THR A 3 -25.10 -18.07 -0.98
C THR A 3 -26.40 -18.25 -0.17
N ASP A 4 -27.47 -18.62 -0.85
CA ASP A 4 -28.74 -19.07 -0.24
C ASP A 4 -28.59 -20.47 0.37
N LYS A 5 -29.73 -21.03 0.87
CA LYS A 5 -29.77 -22.38 1.44
C LYS A 5 -29.44 -23.52 0.46
N ASN A 6 -29.51 -23.24 -0.85
CA ASN A 6 -29.18 -24.19 -1.92
C ASN A 6 -27.73 -24.01 -2.40
N GLY A 7 -26.93 -23.16 -1.78
CA GLY A 7 -25.58 -22.85 -2.20
C GLY A 7 -25.51 -21.95 -3.44
N GLN A 8 -26.58 -21.22 -3.76
CA GLN A 8 -26.66 -20.37 -4.96
C GLN A 8 -26.51 -18.88 -4.61
N SER A 9 -25.83 -18.14 -5.46
CA SER A 9 -25.73 -16.70 -5.40
C SER A 9 -25.70 -16.12 -6.81
N SER A 10 -26.14 -14.89 -6.97
CA SER A 10 -26.05 -14.18 -8.25
C SER A 10 -25.07 -13.02 -8.16
N LEU A 11 -24.34 -12.81 -9.23
CA LEU A 11 -23.39 -11.73 -9.37
C LEU A 11 -23.61 -11.03 -10.71
N SER A 12 -23.74 -9.71 -10.68
CA SER A 12 -23.67 -8.88 -11.90
C SER A 12 -22.28 -8.26 -11.99
N ALA A 13 -21.62 -8.44 -13.11
CA ALA A 13 -20.30 -7.91 -13.38
C ALA A 13 -20.19 -7.45 -14.84
N GLY A 14 -19.16 -6.69 -15.16
CA GLY A 14 -18.81 -6.35 -16.55
C GLY A 14 -18.43 -7.60 -17.35
N ILE A 15 -18.44 -7.48 -18.67
CA ILE A 15 -17.98 -8.54 -19.58
C ILE A 15 -16.47 -8.76 -19.37
N GLY A 16 -16.03 -10.00 -19.45
CA GLY A 16 -14.61 -10.39 -19.34
C GLY A 16 -14.39 -11.57 -18.43
N ASP A 17 -13.13 -12.00 -18.34
CA ASP A 17 -12.75 -13.09 -17.46
C ASP A 17 -12.52 -12.62 -16.04
N MET A 18 -12.94 -13.42 -15.08
CA MET A 18 -12.77 -13.21 -13.64
C MET A 18 -12.44 -14.53 -12.95
N LEU A 19 -11.71 -14.45 -11.85
CA LEU A 19 -11.57 -15.56 -10.91
C LEU A 19 -12.68 -15.46 -9.87
N VAL A 20 -13.51 -16.49 -9.77
CA VAL A 20 -14.56 -16.61 -8.75
C VAL A 20 -14.07 -17.52 -7.65
N TRP A 21 -14.04 -17.01 -6.44
CA TRP A 21 -13.64 -17.70 -5.22
C TRP A 21 -14.88 -18.01 -4.36
N ALA A 22 -14.96 -19.22 -3.84
CA ALA A 22 -15.98 -19.61 -2.87
C ALA A 22 -15.35 -20.33 -1.69
N SER A 23 -15.93 -20.15 -0.50
CA SER A 23 -15.48 -20.83 0.71
C SER A 23 -16.63 -21.12 1.67
N LYS A 24 -16.49 -22.21 2.43
CA LYS A 24 -17.40 -22.61 3.51
C LYS A 24 -16.70 -23.55 4.48
N ASP A 25 -16.80 -23.26 5.78
CA ASP A 25 -16.30 -24.12 6.86
C ASP A 25 -14.84 -24.55 6.69
N GLY A 26 -13.96 -23.59 6.31
CA GLY A 26 -12.54 -23.84 6.07
C GLY A 26 -12.18 -24.41 4.71
N LYS A 27 -13.15 -24.97 3.99
CA LYS A 27 -12.99 -25.41 2.60
C LYS A 27 -13.12 -24.24 1.64
N TYR A 28 -12.42 -24.31 0.51
CA TYR A 28 -12.51 -23.32 -0.54
C TYR A 28 -12.29 -23.92 -1.92
N GLY A 29 -12.62 -23.16 -2.92
CA GLY A 29 -12.35 -23.47 -4.31
C GLY A 29 -12.44 -22.22 -5.15
N TYR A 30 -11.83 -22.24 -6.31
CA TYR A 30 -11.87 -21.12 -7.24
C TYR A 30 -11.80 -21.58 -8.68
N GLN A 31 -12.45 -20.82 -9.55
CA GLN A 31 -12.53 -21.13 -10.96
C GLN A 31 -12.66 -19.85 -11.78
N LYS A 32 -12.08 -19.87 -12.99
CA LYS A 32 -12.27 -18.82 -13.96
C LYS A 32 -13.68 -18.84 -14.52
N ALA A 33 -14.31 -17.68 -14.62
CA ALA A 33 -15.57 -17.44 -15.30
C ALA A 33 -15.39 -16.40 -16.40
N SER A 34 -16.04 -16.59 -17.53
CA SER A 34 -16.06 -15.65 -18.65
C SER A 34 -17.40 -14.92 -18.67
N PHE A 35 -17.50 -13.80 -17.97
CA PHE A 35 -18.73 -13.00 -17.91
C PHE A 35 -19.08 -12.45 -19.31
N GLY A 36 -20.33 -12.64 -19.68
CA GLY A 36 -20.83 -12.39 -21.02
C GLY A 36 -20.94 -13.66 -21.88
N LYS A 37 -20.25 -14.74 -21.51
CA LYS A 37 -20.38 -16.08 -22.10
C LYS A 37 -21.04 -17.06 -21.14
N ASP A 38 -20.51 -17.14 -19.92
CA ASP A 38 -21.01 -18.06 -18.91
C ASP A 38 -22.26 -17.49 -18.22
N LYS A 39 -23.35 -18.25 -18.21
CA LYS A 39 -24.58 -17.88 -17.49
C LYS A 39 -24.62 -18.46 -16.07
N THR A 40 -23.96 -19.58 -15.88
CA THR A 40 -23.84 -20.27 -14.60
C THR A 40 -22.44 -20.81 -14.42
N LEU A 41 -21.96 -20.80 -13.18
CA LEU A 41 -20.69 -21.36 -12.79
C LEU A 41 -20.87 -22.19 -11.53
N THR A 42 -20.30 -23.39 -11.50
CA THR A 42 -20.23 -24.21 -10.30
C THR A 42 -18.81 -24.18 -9.76
N VAL A 43 -18.63 -23.60 -8.58
CA VAL A 43 -17.33 -23.63 -7.88
C VAL A 43 -17.36 -24.80 -6.89
N VAL A 44 -16.48 -25.77 -7.10
CA VAL A 44 -16.32 -26.91 -6.20
C VAL A 44 -15.35 -26.51 -5.09
N LEU A 45 -15.73 -26.77 -3.82
CA LEU A 45 -14.87 -26.54 -2.66
C LEU A 45 -13.97 -27.77 -2.44
N ASP A 46 -12.98 -27.93 -3.29
CA ASP A 46 -12.06 -29.07 -3.36
C ASP A 46 -10.77 -28.87 -2.58
N HIS A 47 -10.59 -27.70 -1.97
CA HIS A 47 -9.47 -27.38 -1.10
C HIS A 47 -9.89 -27.34 0.36
N ASP A 48 -8.99 -27.74 1.22
CA ASP A 48 -9.12 -27.66 2.67
C ASP A 48 -7.84 -27.07 3.26
N ALA A 49 -7.97 -25.94 3.94
CA ALA A 49 -6.82 -25.24 4.52
C ALA A 49 -6.00 -26.12 5.51
N VAL A 50 -6.65 -27.08 6.17
CA VAL A 50 -5.96 -28.02 7.09
C VAL A 50 -5.17 -29.10 6.31
N SER A 51 -5.73 -29.60 5.22
CA SER A 51 -5.04 -30.57 4.36
C SER A 51 -3.91 -29.93 3.59
N ASP A 52 -4.13 -28.74 3.05
CA ASP A 52 -3.15 -27.96 2.29
C ASP A 52 -1.94 -27.60 3.16
N SER A 53 -2.11 -27.44 4.50
CA SER A 53 -1.02 -27.09 5.41
C SER A 53 0.07 -28.17 5.56
N LYS A 54 -0.16 -29.37 5.05
CA LYS A 54 0.82 -30.49 5.12
C LYS A 54 1.95 -30.33 4.10
N GLU A 55 1.67 -29.72 2.96
CA GLU A 55 2.61 -29.56 1.87
C GLU A 55 3.24 -28.16 1.90
N THR A 56 4.49 -28.02 1.47
CA THR A 56 5.13 -26.71 1.31
C THR A 56 4.47 -25.94 0.17
N VAL A 57 4.30 -26.58 -1.00
CA VAL A 57 3.50 -26.09 -2.11
C VAL A 57 2.33 -27.04 -2.29
N ALA A 58 1.14 -26.59 -1.93
CA ALA A 58 -0.07 -27.40 -2.00
C ALA A 58 -0.64 -27.44 -3.42
N ARG A 59 -0.52 -26.34 -4.17
CA ARG A 59 -1.05 -26.25 -5.55
C ARG A 59 -0.40 -25.14 -6.34
N LYS A 60 -0.23 -25.37 -7.63
CA LYS A 60 0.17 -24.40 -8.64
C LYS A 60 -0.77 -24.47 -9.84
N GLN A 61 -1.25 -23.32 -10.31
CA GLN A 61 -2.23 -23.25 -11.41
C GLN A 61 -2.02 -22.02 -12.27
N THR A 62 -1.99 -22.20 -13.58
CA THR A 62 -2.00 -21.12 -14.57
C THR A 62 -3.42 -20.71 -14.92
N ILE A 63 -3.65 -19.41 -15.03
CA ILE A 63 -4.98 -18.84 -15.32
C ILE A 63 -4.78 -17.70 -16.32
N ASP A 64 -5.07 -17.94 -17.59
CA ASP A 64 -5.01 -16.89 -18.60
C ASP A 64 -6.31 -16.08 -18.58
N ILE A 65 -6.20 -14.78 -18.38
CA ILE A 65 -7.29 -13.84 -18.40
C ILE A 65 -7.33 -13.13 -19.74
N VAL A 66 -8.46 -13.22 -20.42
CA VAL A 66 -8.69 -12.56 -21.71
C VAL A 66 -9.54 -11.30 -21.46
N PRO A 67 -9.15 -10.14 -22.00
CA PRO A 67 -9.95 -8.93 -21.86
C PRO A 67 -11.28 -9.07 -22.59
N PRO A 68 -12.32 -8.32 -22.18
CA PRO A 68 -13.55 -8.28 -22.94
C PRO A 68 -13.29 -7.73 -24.35
N ALA A 69 -13.99 -8.28 -25.35
CA ALA A 69 -13.98 -7.68 -26.66
C ALA A 69 -14.70 -6.32 -26.59
N GLU A 70 -14.01 -5.28 -27.00
CA GLU A 70 -14.63 -3.95 -27.10
C GLU A 70 -15.58 -3.91 -28.30
N ASN A 71 -16.85 -3.89 -28.00
CA ASN A 71 -17.92 -3.72 -28.99
C ASN A 71 -18.54 -2.31 -28.94
N ALA A 72 -17.96 -1.43 -28.11
CA ALA A 72 -18.45 -0.07 -28.01
C ALA A 72 -18.17 0.73 -29.28
N LYS A 73 -19.22 1.26 -29.87
CA LYS A 73 -19.10 2.23 -30.92
C LYS A 73 -18.62 3.55 -30.29
N MET A 74 -17.38 3.92 -30.53
CA MET A 74 -16.84 5.18 -30.02
C MET A 74 -17.65 6.34 -30.57
N PRO A 75 -17.95 7.35 -29.76
CA PRO A 75 -18.57 8.58 -30.27
C PRO A 75 -17.70 9.21 -31.34
N GLU A 76 -18.32 9.77 -32.36
CA GLU A 76 -17.59 10.53 -33.37
C GLU A 76 -17.01 11.80 -32.72
N VAL A 77 -15.72 12.01 -32.88
CA VAL A 77 -15.02 13.19 -32.36
C VAL A 77 -14.75 14.15 -33.50
N THR A 78 -15.43 15.30 -33.47
CA THR A 78 -15.26 16.34 -34.49
C THR A 78 -13.92 17.08 -34.36
N ASP A 79 -13.50 17.77 -35.41
CA ASP A 79 -12.27 18.58 -35.34
C ASP A 79 -12.38 19.73 -34.37
N GLU A 80 -13.59 20.30 -34.17
CA GLU A 80 -13.83 21.32 -33.14
C GLU A 80 -13.62 20.76 -31.74
N MET A 81 -14.13 19.54 -31.47
CA MET A 81 -13.93 18.89 -30.18
C MET A 81 -12.45 18.60 -29.94
N ARG A 82 -11.69 18.18 -30.96
CA ARG A 82 -10.25 17.98 -30.87
C ARG A 82 -9.50 19.28 -30.56
N LYS A 83 -9.81 20.35 -31.27
CA LYS A 83 -9.21 21.70 -31.04
C LYS A 83 -9.51 22.21 -29.64
N GLU A 84 -10.75 22.08 -29.17
CA GLU A 84 -11.12 22.49 -27.82
C GLU A 84 -10.39 21.64 -26.76
N ASN A 85 -10.27 20.35 -26.96
CA ASN A 85 -9.52 19.49 -26.06
C ASN A 85 -8.02 19.87 -25.98
N LEU A 86 -7.39 20.12 -27.12
CA LEU A 86 -6.01 20.62 -27.19
C LEU A 86 -5.84 21.96 -26.46
N ARG A 87 -6.81 22.86 -26.61
CA ARG A 87 -6.81 24.15 -25.92
C ARG A 87 -6.88 23.96 -24.40
N ARG A 88 -7.73 23.05 -23.94
CA ARG A 88 -7.84 22.71 -22.49
C ARG A 88 -6.57 22.09 -21.96
N PHE A 89 -5.96 21.16 -22.68
CA PHE A 89 -4.68 20.59 -22.31
C PHE A 89 -3.57 21.64 -22.21
N ALA A 90 -3.48 22.54 -23.20
CA ALA A 90 -2.50 23.62 -23.17
C ALA A 90 -2.70 24.55 -21.96
N TYR A 91 -3.95 24.83 -21.59
CA TYR A 91 -4.26 25.60 -20.38
C TYR A 91 -3.87 24.83 -19.10
N GLU A 92 -4.24 23.56 -18.99
CA GLU A 92 -3.83 22.69 -17.86
C GLU A 92 -2.31 22.64 -17.71
N ASP A 93 -1.60 22.45 -18.82
CA ASP A 93 -0.13 22.41 -18.81
C ASP A 93 0.48 23.74 -18.38
N SER A 94 -0.13 24.87 -18.77
CA SER A 94 0.32 26.19 -18.31
C SER A 94 0.19 26.35 -16.80
N LEU A 95 -0.92 25.90 -16.21
CA LEU A 95 -1.14 25.92 -14.77
C LEU A 95 -0.16 24.99 -14.06
N ARG A 96 0.05 23.80 -14.60
CA ARG A 96 0.99 22.81 -14.05
C ARG A 96 2.42 23.35 -14.06
N LYS A 97 2.86 23.92 -15.19
CA LYS A 97 4.19 24.55 -15.31
C LYS A 97 4.35 25.71 -14.34
N ALA A 98 3.34 26.60 -14.23
CA ALA A 98 3.36 27.69 -13.27
C ALA A 98 3.51 27.19 -11.82
N TYR A 99 2.79 26.11 -11.45
CA TYR A 99 2.89 25.52 -10.13
C TYR A 99 4.25 24.85 -9.90
N THR A 100 4.71 24.00 -10.81
CA THR A 100 5.99 23.28 -10.65
C THR A 100 7.20 24.20 -10.69
N SER A 101 7.13 25.36 -11.37
CA SER A 101 8.18 26.35 -11.38
C SER A 101 8.44 26.99 -10.00
N THR A 102 7.49 26.82 -9.06
CA THR A 102 7.66 27.27 -7.68
C THR A 102 8.46 26.28 -6.80
N PHE A 103 8.71 25.06 -7.28
CA PHE A 103 9.39 24.02 -6.50
C PHE A 103 10.90 24.36 -6.36
N LEU A 104 11.48 23.88 -5.29
CA LEU A 104 12.93 24.05 -5.09
C LEU A 104 13.68 22.99 -5.88
N THR A 105 14.76 23.41 -6.51
CA THR A 105 15.81 22.49 -6.94
C THR A 105 16.62 22.02 -5.72
N LEU A 106 17.35 20.92 -5.84
CA LEU A 106 18.21 20.43 -4.75
C LEU A 106 19.25 21.48 -4.35
N GLU A 107 19.83 22.20 -5.30
CA GLU A 107 20.82 23.24 -5.04
C GLU A 107 20.22 24.41 -4.26
N GLN A 108 19.03 24.86 -4.61
CA GLN A 108 18.31 25.89 -3.85
C GLN A 108 17.97 25.42 -2.44
N ALA A 109 17.53 24.15 -2.31
CA ALA A 109 17.17 23.57 -1.02
C ALA A 109 18.39 23.46 -0.09
N LYS A 110 19.56 23.07 -0.60
CA LYS A 110 20.83 23.03 0.16
C LYS A 110 21.25 24.39 0.71
N GLN A 111 20.94 25.48 0.00
CA GLN A 111 21.21 26.84 0.49
C GLN A 111 20.34 27.21 1.70
N ILE A 112 19.19 26.57 1.86
CA ILE A 112 18.27 26.80 3.00
C ILE A 112 18.66 25.91 4.18
N SER A 113 18.81 24.61 3.93
CA SER A 113 19.23 23.63 4.92
C SER A 113 19.98 22.49 4.23
N GLN A 114 21.23 22.27 4.57
CA GLN A 114 22.03 21.19 4.00
C GLN A 114 21.46 19.81 4.35
N ARG A 115 21.03 19.61 5.59
CA ARG A 115 20.46 18.34 6.06
C ARG A 115 19.00 18.15 5.63
N GLY A 116 18.24 19.24 5.54
CA GLY A 116 16.82 19.25 5.19
C GLY A 116 16.54 19.27 3.68
N ALA A 117 17.56 19.36 2.83
CA ALA A 117 17.43 19.66 1.40
C ALA A 117 16.50 18.68 0.67
N GLU A 118 16.65 17.38 0.90
CA GLU A 118 15.81 16.37 0.25
C GLU A 118 14.34 16.48 0.65
N TYR A 119 14.07 16.74 1.94
CA TYR A 119 12.70 16.94 2.42
C TYR A 119 12.07 18.20 1.82
N LEU A 120 12.86 19.26 1.65
CA LEU A 120 12.41 20.52 1.01
C LEU A 120 12.04 20.33 -0.46
N VAL A 121 12.82 19.54 -1.20
CA VAL A 121 12.50 19.18 -2.60
C VAL A 121 11.22 18.35 -2.65
N LYS A 122 11.10 17.36 -1.79
CA LYS A 122 9.92 16.46 -1.71
C LYS A 122 8.65 17.18 -1.27
N ALA A 123 8.79 18.24 -0.46
CA ALA A 123 7.66 19.05 0.01
C ALA A 123 6.95 19.82 -1.12
N ARG A 124 7.62 20.08 -2.24
CA ARG A 124 7.04 20.76 -3.41
C ARG A 124 6.36 22.08 -3.03
N GLY A 125 5.03 22.18 -3.21
CA GLY A 125 4.25 23.38 -2.88
C GLY A 125 4.18 23.68 -1.37
N ASN A 126 4.36 22.68 -0.50
CA ASN A 126 4.35 22.86 0.96
C ASN A 126 5.71 23.26 1.55
N LYS A 127 6.69 23.60 0.71
CA LYS A 127 8.05 23.96 1.13
C LYS A 127 8.10 25.03 2.22
N ALA A 128 7.18 26.00 2.18
CA ALA A 128 7.16 27.09 3.16
C ALA A 128 6.94 26.57 4.59
N THR A 129 6.06 25.62 4.78
CA THR A 129 5.80 24.97 6.08
C THR A 129 7.06 24.24 6.59
N ILE A 130 7.74 23.50 5.73
CA ILE A 130 8.94 22.75 6.12
C ILE A 130 10.11 23.71 6.39
N ILE A 131 10.28 24.77 5.59
CA ILE A 131 11.29 25.82 5.83
C ILE A 131 11.06 26.48 7.19
N ASP A 132 9.83 26.88 7.47
CA ASP A 132 9.48 27.55 8.72
C ASP A 132 9.74 26.62 9.93
N PHE A 133 9.38 25.36 9.82
CA PHE A 133 9.66 24.36 10.87
C PHE A 133 11.16 24.19 11.12
N ILE A 134 11.97 23.99 10.08
CA ILE A 134 13.44 23.89 10.20
C ILE A 134 14.03 25.16 10.82
N ASN A 135 13.61 26.34 10.36
CA ASN A 135 14.15 27.62 10.82
C ASN A 135 13.75 27.94 12.26
N SER A 136 12.57 27.53 12.69
CA SER A 136 12.07 27.75 14.05
C SER A 136 12.81 26.93 15.10
N HIS A 137 13.48 25.83 14.70
CA HIS A 137 14.07 24.85 15.61
C HIS A 137 15.54 24.54 15.31
N LYS A 138 16.31 25.52 14.81
CA LYS A 138 17.73 25.37 14.47
C LYS A 138 18.59 24.86 15.62
N ASP A 139 18.24 25.20 16.85
CA ASP A 139 18.98 24.78 18.04
C ASP A 139 18.77 23.28 18.39
N ASN A 140 17.81 22.61 17.73
CA ASN A 140 17.54 21.19 17.89
C ASN A 140 17.29 20.49 16.55
N GLU A 141 18.23 20.69 15.64
CA GLU A 141 18.15 20.18 14.27
C GLU A 141 18.01 18.64 14.21
N ASP A 142 18.65 17.92 15.15
CA ASP A 142 18.57 16.45 15.18
C ASP A 142 17.13 15.98 15.36
N ARG A 143 16.37 16.61 16.27
CA ARG A 143 14.97 16.28 16.46
C ARG A 143 14.11 16.67 15.25
N VAL A 144 14.40 17.82 14.63
CA VAL A 144 13.73 18.24 13.39
C VAL A 144 13.93 17.18 12.29
N MET A 145 15.17 16.77 12.05
CA MET A 145 15.47 15.76 11.04
C MET A 145 14.87 14.41 11.37
N ALA A 146 14.85 14.01 12.64
CA ALA A 146 14.21 12.78 13.08
C ALA A 146 12.69 12.77 12.78
N ILE A 147 12.00 13.91 12.95
CA ILE A 147 10.57 14.05 12.60
C ILE A 147 10.40 13.96 11.08
N LEU A 148 11.16 14.74 10.31
CA LEU A 148 11.04 14.78 8.87
C LEU A 148 11.35 13.41 8.22
N ALA A 149 12.25 12.64 8.79
CA ALA A 149 12.59 11.30 8.32
C ALA A 149 11.46 10.27 8.46
N THR A 150 10.46 10.55 9.32
CA THR A 150 9.30 9.66 9.49
C THR A 150 8.16 9.97 8.53
N LEU A 151 8.27 11.06 7.75
CA LEU A 151 7.22 11.53 6.85
C LEU A 151 7.38 10.93 5.46
N SER A 152 6.29 10.47 4.89
CA SER A 152 6.25 10.09 3.48
C SER A 152 6.35 11.33 2.57
N ASP A 153 6.64 11.11 1.28
CA ASP A 153 6.62 12.20 0.30
C ASP A 153 5.25 12.90 0.23
N LYS A 154 4.17 12.12 0.44
CA LYS A 154 2.82 12.69 0.51
C LYS A 154 2.66 13.59 1.73
N ASP A 155 3.12 13.14 2.90
CA ASP A 155 3.04 13.93 4.13
C ASP A 155 3.80 15.25 4.01
N LEU A 156 5.01 15.20 3.47
CA LEU A 156 5.80 16.41 3.23
C LEU A 156 5.07 17.45 2.37
N ARG A 157 4.18 17.00 1.46
CA ARG A 157 3.40 17.88 0.56
C ARG A 157 2.18 18.52 1.21
N ASP A 158 1.67 17.99 2.33
CA ASP A 158 0.39 18.44 2.93
C ASP A 158 0.37 18.55 4.46
N ILE A 159 1.44 18.16 5.14
CA ILE A 159 1.51 18.28 6.61
C ILE A 159 1.45 19.73 7.05
N THR A 160 0.72 19.98 8.14
CA THR A 160 0.60 21.34 8.68
C THR A 160 1.66 21.63 9.74
N LYS A 161 1.91 22.91 9.98
CA LYS A 161 2.83 23.36 11.03
C LYS A 161 2.41 22.84 12.41
N GLU A 162 1.12 22.85 12.72
CA GLU A 162 0.58 22.42 14.00
C GLU A 162 0.91 20.96 14.30
N ILE A 163 0.91 20.08 13.28
CA ILE A 163 1.26 18.67 13.44
C ILE A 163 2.77 18.53 13.67
N LEU A 164 3.60 19.25 12.93
CA LEU A 164 5.05 19.26 13.14
C LEU A 164 5.41 19.73 14.55
N GLU A 165 4.82 20.83 15.00
CA GLU A 165 5.02 21.39 16.34
C GLU A 165 4.52 20.44 17.45
N ASP A 166 3.40 19.74 17.24
CA ASP A 166 2.91 18.73 18.18
C ASP A 166 3.92 17.58 18.37
N ASN A 167 4.52 17.12 17.28
CA ASN A 167 5.55 16.08 17.35
C ASN A 167 6.88 16.60 17.93
N PHE A 168 7.23 17.86 17.67
CA PHE A 168 8.44 18.47 18.19
C PHE A 168 8.37 18.75 19.69
N THR A 169 7.23 19.25 20.18
CA THR A 169 7.04 19.65 21.58
C THR A 169 6.60 18.51 22.50
N ALA A 170 6.16 17.38 21.95
CA ALA A 170 5.84 16.17 22.72
C ALA A 170 7.05 15.66 23.50
N LYS A 171 6.81 15.19 24.74
CA LYS A 171 7.87 14.71 25.65
C LYS A 171 8.46 13.36 25.27
N THR A 172 7.88 12.71 24.29
CA THR A 172 8.29 11.38 23.80
C THR A 172 9.38 11.48 22.73
N ASP A 173 10.24 10.46 22.67
CA ASP A 173 11.20 10.26 21.57
C ASP A 173 10.57 9.55 20.38
N GLN A 174 9.30 9.11 20.49
CA GLN A 174 8.54 8.51 19.41
C GLN A 174 7.96 9.61 18.52
N VAL A 175 8.74 10.08 17.57
CA VAL A 175 8.46 11.32 16.81
C VAL A 175 7.55 11.13 15.59
N SER A 176 7.26 9.90 15.17
CA SER A 176 6.42 9.69 13.98
C SER A 176 4.97 10.06 14.23
N PRO A 177 4.36 10.91 13.39
CA PRO A 177 2.92 11.18 13.42
C PRO A 177 2.10 10.16 12.62
N ARG A 178 2.75 9.24 11.87
CA ARG A 178 2.13 8.31 10.93
C ARG A 178 2.23 6.87 11.41
N VAL A 179 1.16 6.10 11.23
CA VAL A 179 1.11 4.66 11.54
C VAL A 179 1.16 3.81 10.27
N GLU A 180 0.32 4.16 9.28
CA GLU A 180 0.26 3.48 7.98
C GLU A 180 0.09 4.50 6.83
N ASP A 181 -1.03 4.49 6.13
CA ASP A 181 -1.36 5.40 5.01
C ASP A 181 -2.51 6.36 5.33
N GLU A 182 -2.85 6.52 6.62
CA GLU A 182 -3.91 7.43 7.06
C GLU A 182 -3.59 8.89 6.77
N MET A 183 -4.63 9.71 6.68
CA MET A 183 -4.48 11.16 6.58
C MET A 183 -4.16 11.77 7.95
N ILE A 184 -3.00 12.42 8.06
CA ILE A 184 -2.59 13.13 9.28
C ILE A 184 -3.17 14.55 9.21
N THR A 185 -4.27 14.79 9.92
CA THR A 185 -5.01 16.06 9.82
C THR A 185 -5.12 16.83 11.13
N ILE A 186 -4.88 16.19 12.27
CA ILE A 186 -5.06 16.77 13.60
C ILE A 186 -3.90 16.38 14.51
N PRO A 187 -3.31 17.35 15.25
CA PRO A 187 -2.33 17.07 16.30
C PRO A 187 -2.92 16.16 17.39
N PHE A 188 -2.13 15.23 17.92
CA PHE A 188 -2.64 14.28 18.90
C PHE A 188 -1.69 13.95 20.07
N LYS A 189 -0.38 14.14 19.92
CA LYS A 189 0.58 13.73 20.97
C LYS A 189 0.41 14.53 22.25
N ASN A 190 0.45 15.84 22.16
CA ASN A 190 0.21 16.71 23.32
C ASN A 190 -1.22 16.56 23.87
N TYR A 191 -2.18 16.21 23.01
CA TYR A 191 -3.55 15.92 23.46
C TYR A 191 -3.57 14.69 24.38
N PHE A 192 -2.95 13.58 24.02
CA PHE A 192 -2.91 12.39 24.87
C PHE A 192 -2.08 12.62 26.14
N GLU A 193 -0.94 13.28 26.05
CA GLU A 193 -0.15 13.64 27.25
C GLU A 193 -0.95 14.42 28.28
N LYS A 194 -1.82 15.33 27.83
CA LYS A 194 -2.64 16.18 28.71
C LYS A 194 -3.91 15.51 29.22
N ASN A 195 -4.50 14.62 28.43
CA ASN A 195 -5.84 14.08 28.71
C ASN A 195 -5.82 12.66 29.29
N ILE A 196 -4.68 12.00 29.36
CA ILE A 196 -4.53 10.72 30.06
C ILE A 196 -3.90 10.98 31.43
N ASP A 197 -4.56 10.47 32.46
CA ASP A 197 -4.07 10.59 33.84
C ASP A 197 -2.63 10.08 33.99
N ALA A 198 -1.78 10.79 34.73
CA ALA A 198 -0.36 10.47 34.89
C ALA A 198 -0.10 9.07 35.45
N LYS A 199 -1.00 8.58 36.34
CA LYS A 199 -0.91 7.23 36.89
C LYS A 199 -1.19 6.18 35.80
N LEU A 200 -2.18 6.44 34.95
CA LEU A 200 -2.45 5.58 33.80
C LEU A 200 -1.30 5.60 32.78
N GLN A 201 -0.74 6.77 32.47
CA GLN A 201 0.42 6.87 31.61
C GLN A 201 1.58 6.01 32.11
N LYS A 202 1.87 6.11 33.42
CA LYS A 202 2.91 5.26 34.02
C LYS A 202 2.57 3.78 33.91
N GLN A 203 1.33 3.38 34.21
CA GLN A 203 0.90 1.99 34.11
C GLN A 203 1.03 1.42 32.69
N PHE A 204 0.74 2.24 31.68
CA PHE A 204 0.86 1.84 30.26
C PHE A 204 2.32 1.70 29.85
N ARG A 205 3.22 2.59 30.30
CA ARG A 205 4.66 2.46 30.06
C ARG A 205 5.26 1.24 30.75
N ASP A 206 4.89 0.99 32.01
CA ASP A 206 5.36 -0.17 32.77
C ASP A 206 4.87 -1.50 32.14
N ASP A 207 3.65 -1.48 31.58
CA ASP A 207 3.05 -2.64 30.93
C ASP A 207 2.10 -2.22 29.80
N PRO A 208 2.59 -2.17 28.53
CA PRO A 208 1.80 -1.75 27.38
C PRO A 208 0.53 -2.58 27.13
N TYR A 209 0.46 -3.82 27.62
CA TYR A 209 -0.76 -4.60 27.54
C TYR A 209 -1.95 -3.96 28.29
N LYS A 210 -1.68 -3.19 29.33
CA LYS A 210 -2.73 -2.44 30.02
C LYS A 210 -3.38 -1.37 29.17
N LEU A 211 -2.66 -0.82 28.19
CA LEU A 211 -3.25 0.07 27.20
C LEU A 211 -4.22 -0.68 26.28
N VAL A 212 -3.88 -1.90 25.86
CA VAL A 212 -4.80 -2.76 25.08
C VAL A 212 -6.10 -3.00 25.85
N LEU A 213 -5.99 -3.39 27.13
CA LEU A 213 -7.15 -3.61 27.99
C LEU A 213 -7.97 -2.33 28.20
N TRP A 214 -7.30 -1.21 28.35
CA TRP A 214 -7.96 0.08 28.50
C TRP A 214 -8.73 0.46 27.24
N ILE A 215 -8.16 0.27 26.05
CA ILE A 215 -8.84 0.52 24.78
C ILE A 215 -10.07 -0.38 24.64
N ASN A 216 -9.94 -1.68 24.89
CA ASN A 216 -11.07 -2.61 24.83
C ASN A 216 -12.21 -2.22 25.76
N LYS A 217 -11.89 -1.67 26.93
CA LYS A 217 -12.90 -1.23 27.90
C LYS A 217 -13.58 0.09 27.51
N ASN A 218 -12.84 1.03 26.88
CA ASN A 218 -13.28 2.41 26.70
C ASN A 218 -13.68 2.77 25.28
N ILE A 219 -13.27 1.99 24.29
CA ILE A 219 -13.52 2.23 22.86
C ILE A 219 -14.31 1.05 22.30
N ARG A 220 -15.51 1.30 21.83
CA ARG A 220 -16.37 0.27 21.23
C ARG A 220 -16.11 0.15 19.75
N LEU A 221 -16.24 -1.06 19.20
CA LEU A 221 -16.26 -1.23 17.76
C LEU A 221 -17.64 -0.84 17.20
N ASN A 222 -17.61 -0.13 16.08
CA ASN A 222 -18.82 0.20 15.33
C ASN A 222 -19.36 -1.08 14.65
N PRO A 223 -20.61 -1.51 14.93
CA PRO A 223 -21.21 -2.67 14.30
C PRO A 223 -21.57 -2.43 12.83
N ASP A 224 -21.66 -1.16 12.39
CA ASP A 224 -21.99 -0.83 11.01
C ASP A 224 -20.76 -0.98 10.10
N LYS A 225 -20.68 -2.14 9.45
CA LYS A 225 -19.61 -2.45 8.48
C LYS A 225 -19.70 -1.66 7.16
N LYS A 226 -20.77 -0.88 6.96
CA LYS A 226 -20.96 -0.02 5.79
C LYS A 226 -20.53 1.42 6.06
N ALA A 227 -20.15 1.74 7.29
CA ALA A 227 -19.63 3.06 7.64
C ALA A 227 -18.39 3.40 6.82
N LEU A 228 -18.09 4.69 6.73
CA LEU A 228 -16.99 5.22 5.93
C LEU A 228 -15.67 4.49 6.19
N GLN A 229 -14.96 4.16 5.13
CA GLN A 229 -13.66 3.49 5.19
C GLN A 229 -12.48 4.46 5.39
N ILE A 230 -12.76 5.71 5.74
CA ILE A 230 -11.75 6.71 6.08
C ILE A 230 -11.35 6.49 7.54
N ALA A 231 -10.04 6.38 7.79
CA ALA A 231 -9.54 6.25 9.16
C ALA A 231 -9.93 7.45 10.01
N GLN A 232 -10.48 7.19 11.20
CA GLN A 232 -10.74 8.24 12.18
C GLN A 232 -9.42 8.78 12.72
N THR A 233 -9.39 10.09 12.98
CA THR A 233 -8.25 10.66 13.71
C THR A 233 -8.17 10.11 15.14
N PRO A 234 -6.97 9.99 15.74
CA PRO A 234 -6.82 9.47 17.10
C PRO A 234 -7.64 10.27 18.14
N VAL A 235 -7.66 11.58 18.01
CA VAL A 235 -8.47 12.47 18.87
C VAL A 235 -9.97 12.25 18.64
N GLY A 236 -10.37 12.04 17.38
CA GLY A 236 -11.75 11.70 17.01
C GLY A 236 -12.20 10.39 17.66
N THR A 237 -11.40 9.35 17.59
CA THR A 237 -11.65 8.06 18.26
C THR A 237 -11.77 8.22 19.78
N MET A 238 -10.87 8.98 20.39
CA MET A 238 -10.91 9.25 21.85
C MET A 238 -12.19 9.95 22.28
N LYS A 239 -12.67 10.91 21.50
CA LYS A 239 -13.90 11.67 21.79
C LYS A 239 -15.16 10.85 21.51
N ALA A 240 -15.21 10.15 20.40
CA ALA A 240 -16.37 9.35 20.00
C ALA A 240 -16.56 8.09 20.85
N LYS A 241 -15.49 7.55 21.45
CA LYS A 241 -15.51 6.25 22.15
C LYS A 241 -16.02 5.10 21.31
N MET A 242 -15.95 5.24 20.00
CA MET A 242 -16.37 4.28 19.00
C MET A 242 -15.50 4.40 17.75
N THR A 243 -15.13 3.27 17.16
CA THR A 243 -14.25 3.20 15.99
C THR A 243 -14.45 1.91 15.21
N ASP A 244 -13.85 1.81 14.04
CA ASP A 244 -13.64 0.55 13.31
C ASP A 244 -12.32 -0.12 13.71
N ASN A 245 -12.05 -1.32 13.19
CA ASN A 245 -10.82 -2.06 13.51
C ASN A 245 -9.55 -1.31 13.08
N ARG A 246 -9.53 -0.77 11.85
CA ARG A 246 -8.39 -0.04 11.31
C ARG A 246 -8.06 1.19 12.15
N SER A 247 -9.07 1.99 12.45
CA SER A 247 -8.91 3.19 13.28
C SER A 247 -8.55 2.87 14.72
N ARG A 248 -8.96 1.69 15.25
CA ARG A 248 -8.52 1.20 16.57
C ARG A 248 -7.03 0.89 16.59
N ASP A 249 -6.54 0.28 15.54
CA ASP A 249 -5.13 -0.06 15.38
C ASP A 249 -4.27 1.22 15.35
N ILE A 250 -4.65 2.19 14.52
CA ILE A 250 -4.01 3.52 14.44
C ILE A 250 -4.06 4.21 15.81
N PHE A 251 -5.22 4.23 16.43
CA PHE A 251 -5.42 4.85 17.74
C PHE A 251 -4.50 4.25 18.81
N PHE A 252 -4.33 2.93 18.83
CA PHE A 252 -3.41 2.27 19.77
C PHE A 252 -1.98 2.75 19.55
N VAL A 253 -1.49 2.71 18.31
CA VAL A 253 -0.11 3.07 17.99
C VAL A 253 0.16 4.54 18.30
N ASP A 254 -0.74 5.44 17.92
CA ASP A 254 -0.60 6.87 18.16
C ASP A 254 -0.64 7.21 19.65
N MET A 255 -1.55 6.59 20.40
CA MET A 255 -1.63 6.79 21.84
C MET A 255 -0.39 6.21 22.54
N ALA A 256 0.08 5.01 22.14
CA ALA A 256 1.29 4.41 22.69
C ALA A 256 2.51 5.31 22.47
N ARG A 257 2.73 5.76 21.22
CA ARG A 257 3.83 6.68 20.88
C ARG A 257 3.76 7.98 21.64
N SER A 258 2.56 8.56 21.79
CA SER A 258 2.37 9.79 22.57
C SER A 258 2.77 9.64 24.03
N LEU A 259 2.64 8.46 24.59
CA LEU A 259 3.00 8.13 25.96
C LEU A 259 4.40 7.57 26.14
N GLY A 260 5.23 7.57 25.08
CA GLY A 260 6.62 7.13 25.12
C GLY A 260 6.81 5.63 25.01
N ILE A 261 5.80 4.90 24.48
CA ILE A 261 5.88 3.47 24.22
C ILE A 261 6.21 3.28 22.72
N GLU A 262 7.28 2.53 22.43
CA GLU A 262 7.55 2.16 21.03
C GLU A 262 6.43 1.25 20.52
N ALA A 263 5.75 1.68 19.47
CA ALA A 263 4.66 0.94 18.85
C ALA A 263 4.65 1.17 17.33
N GLN A 264 4.17 0.19 16.60
CA GLN A 264 4.08 0.24 15.13
C GLN A 264 2.94 -0.62 14.62
N LYS A 265 2.55 -0.36 13.39
CA LYS A 265 1.91 -1.35 12.54
C LYS A 265 2.99 -1.90 11.62
N ASP A 266 3.26 -3.19 11.71
CA ASP A 266 4.30 -3.85 10.90
C ASP A 266 3.90 -3.76 9.42
N ALA A 267 4.77 -3.16 8.61
CA ALA A 267 4.49 -2.88 7.20
C ALA A 267 4.30 -4.16 6.35
N VAL A 268 4.85 -5.28 6.78
CA VAL A 268 4.78 -6.55 6.06
C VAL A 268 3.57 -7.38 6.47
N THR A 269 3.37 -7.55 7.78
CA THR A 269 2.31 -8.41 8.31
C THR A 269 1.01 -7.67 8.59
N GLY A 270 1.04 -6.33 8.62
CA GLY A 270 -0.09 -5.48 9.03
C GLY A 270 -0.44 -5.59 10.50
N LYS A 271 0.39 -6.25 11.30
CA LYS A 271 0.16 -6.43 12.73
C LYS A 271 0.48 -5.17 13.50
N VAL A 272 -0.38 -4.86 14.45
CA VAL A 272 -0.07 -3.86 15.46
C VAL A 272 0.83 -4.47 16.50
N GLN A 273 1.89 -3.77 16.87
CA GLN A 273 2.89 -4.23 17.81
C GLN A 273 3.33 -3.12 18.75
N TYR A 274 3.71 -3.49 19.96
CA TYR A 274 4.47 -2.64 20.87
C TYR A 274 5.78 -3.32 21.27
N LYS A 275 6.78 -2.53 21.64
CA LYS A 275 8.07 -3.05 22.08
C LYS A 275 8.13 -3.09 23.59
N LYS A 276 8.49 -4.25 24.14
CA LYS A 276 8.73 -4.47 25.56
C LYS A 276 10.01 -5.28 25.73
N ASP A 277 10.91 -4.84 26.59
CA ASP A 277 12.18 -5.51 26.88
C ASP A 277 12.99 -5.81 25.59
N GLY A 278 12.98 -4.85 24.66
CA GLY A 278 13.69 -4.96 23.38
C GLY A 278 13.02 -5.87 22.32
N LYS A 279 11.86 -6.45 22.62
CA LYS A 279 11.15 -7.37 21.72
C LYS A 279 9.81 -6.81 21.29
N TRP A 280 9.47 -6.97 20.01
CA TRP A 280 8.14 -6.68 19.49
C TRP A 280 7.13 -7.73 19.95
N THR A 281 6.00 -7.26 20.45
CA THR A 281 4.88 -8.08 20.93
C THR A 281 3.64 -7.71 20.13
N ASP A 282 2.98 -8.71 19.55
CA ASP A 282 1.76 -8.51 18.77
C ASP A 282 0.61 -8.06 19.69
N VAL A 283 -0.14 -7.04 19.26
CA VAL A 283 -1.37 -6.60 19.91
C VAL A 283 -2.53 -7.45 19.43
N ASN A 284 -3.20 -8.10 20.36
CA ASN A 284 -4.43 -8.81 20.09
C ASN A 284 -5.55 -8.26 20.97
N PHE A 285 -6.50 -7.59 20.33
CA PHE A 285 -7.66 -7.02 21.03
C PHE A 285 -8.75 -8.05 21.33
N GLU A 286 -8.73 -9.22 20.67
CA GLU A 286 -9.79 -10.23 20.75
C GLU A 286 -9.50 -11.35 21.76
N SER A 287 -8.25 -11.51 22.20
CA SER A 287 -7.85 -12.57 23.11
C SER A 287 -7.43 -12.08 24.48
N ALA A 288 -7.66 -12.89 25.50
CA ALA A 288 -7.12 -12.67 26.84
C ALA A 288 -5.64 -13.05 26.86
N GLY A 289 -4.77 -12.05 26.87
CA GLY A 289 -3.32 -12.20 26.90
C GLY A 289 -2.65 -11.92 25.54
N GLN A 290 -1.39 -11.51 25.61
CA GLN A 290 -0.59 -11.20 24.41
C GLN A 290 0.38 -12.36 24.16
N LYS A 291 0.15 -13.06 23.07
CA LYS A 291 1.06 -14.12 22.62
C LYS A 291 1.32 -13.88 21.13
N ASN A 292 2.59 -13.77 20.78
CA ASN A 292 2.99 -13.70 19.39
C ASN A 292 2.53 -14.96 18.65
N ALA A 293 2.01 -14.77 17.45
CA ALA A 293 1.77 -15.89 16.57
C ALA A 293 3.11 -16.57 16.22
N ALA A 294 3.07 -17.88 16.00
CA ALA A 294 4.19 -18.60 15.45
C ALA A 294 4.53 -18.05 14.07
N THR A 295 5.80 -17.86 13.77
CA THR A 295 6.27 -17.29 12.51
C THR A 295 7.27 -18.21 11.83
N GLY A 296 7.32 -18.12 10.50
CA GLY A 296 8.37 -18.68 9.65
C GLY A 296 8.84 -17.65 8.64
N LYS A 297 9.93 -17.92 7.97
CA LYS A 297 10.52 -17.02 6.97
C LYS A 297 10.06 -17.38 5.56
N LEU A 298 9.56 -16.40 4.80
CA LEU A 298 9.27 -16.55 3.37
C LEU A 298 10.37 -15.91 2.55
N VAL A 299 10.91 -16.64 1.59
CA VAL A 299 11.85 -16.18 0.56
C VAL A 299 11.20 -16.40 -0.80
N LEU A 300 11.13 -15.38 -1.64
CA LEU A 300 10.73 -15.52 -3.03
C LEU A 300 11.98 -15.58 -3.92
N LYS A 301 12.12 -16.64 -4.68
CA LYS A 301 13.19 -16.80 -5.68
C LYS A 301 12.75 -16.21 -7.00
N TYR A 302 13.54 -15.31 -7.56
CA TYR A 302 13.33 -14.74 -8.87
C TYR A 302 14.66 -14.61 -9.62
N THR A 303 14.63 -14.85 -10.91
CA THR A 303 15.77 -14.60 -11.80
C THR A 303 15.44 -13.39 -12.66
N PRO A 304 16.15 -12.27 -12.52
CA PRO A 304 15.95 -11.08 -13.34
C PRO A 304 16.01 -11.39 -14.83
N THR A 305 15.13 -10.75 -15.60
CA THR A 305 15.08 -10.86 -17.04
C THR A 305 15.37 -9.51 -17.70
N ALA A 306 15.67 -9.48 -18.99
CA ALA A 306 15.91 -8.24 -19.72
C ALA A 306 14.72 -7.28 -19.72
N THR A 307 13.50 -7.81 -19.58
CA THR A 307 12.25 -7.03 -19.59
C THR A 307 11.71 -6.73 -18.19
N LEU A 308 12.18 -7.45 -17.18
CA LEU A 308 11.75 -7.28 -15.79
C LEU A 308 12.90 -7.63 -14.86
N ASP A 309 13.57 -6.62 -14.37
CA ASP A 309 14.73 -6.77 -13.46
C ASP A 309 14.28 -7.00 -12.01
N ASP A 310 13.37 -6.18 -11.51
CA ASP A 310 12.90 -6.21 -10.12
C ASP A 310 11.37 -6.15 -10.05
N PRO A 311 10.68 -7.29 -9.92
CA PRO A 311 9.23 -7.33 -9.82
C PRO A 311 8.69 -6.53 -8.67
N LYS A 312 7.57 -5.82 -8.89
CA LYS A 312 6.90 -4.98 -7.91
C LYS A 312 5.63 -5.65 -7.40
N TYR A 313 5.43 -5.56 -6.10
CA TYR A 313 4.19 -5.98 -5.45
C TYR A 313 3.01 -5.16 -6.02
N TYR A 314 1.83 -5.71 -6.07
CA TYR A 314 0.62 -5.25 -6.75
C TYR A 314 0.69 -5.22 -8.28
N ASN A 315 1.83 -4.91 -8.88
CA ASN A 315 1.97 -4.83 -10.34
C ASN A 315 2.21 -6.18 -10.99
N HIS A 316 3.11 -6.98 -10.42
CA HIS A 316 3.56 -8.24 -10.98
C HIS A 316 3.18 -9.44 -10.13
N PHE A 317 3.01 -9.24 -8.82
CA PHE A 317 2.60 -10.28 -7.90
C PHE A 317 1.89 -9.73 -6.67
N THR A 318 1.11 -10.60 -6.02
CA THR A 318 0.47 -10.36 -4.73
C THR A 318 0.52 -11.62 -3.88
N ILE A 319 0.49 -11.46 -2.57
CA ILE A 319 0.37 -12.55 -1.60
C ILE A 319 -0.93 -12.35 -0.81
N SER A 320 -1.73 -13.40 -0.72
CA SER A 320 -2.92 -13.43 0.12
C SER A 320 -2.81 -14.52 1.15
N ARG A 321 -3.22 -14.26 2.39
CA ARG A 321 -3.38 -15.29 3.42
C ARG A 321 -4.72 -15.97 3.26
N ILE A 322 -4.78 -17.28 3.43
CA ILE A 322 -6.02 -18.03 3.43
C ILE A 322 -6.45 -18.27 4.88
N VAL A 323 -7.52 -17.59 5.32
CA VAL A 323 -8.03 -17.66 6.69
C VAL A 323 -9.45 -18.18 6.63
N ASN A 324 -9.70 -19.34 7.25
CA ASN A 324 -11.02 -20.02 7.20
C ASN A 324 -11.57 -20.15 5.76
N GLY A 325 -10.68 -20.46 4.82
CA GLY A 325 -11.02 -20.59 3.40
C GLY A 325 -11.23 -19.26 2.66
N SER A 326 -11.05 -18.12 3.30
CA SER A 326 -11.19 -16.80 2.67
C SER A 326 -9.82 -16.16 2.41
N LEU A 327 -9.70 -15.51 1.25
CA LEU A 327 -8.50 -14.76 0.89
C LEU A 327 -8.46 -13.42 1.61
N GLN A 328 -7.32 -13.13 2.22
CA GLN A 328 -6.98 -11.84 2.78
C GLN A 328 -5.70 -11.34 2.12
N LEU A 329 -5.82 -10.33 1.27
CA LEU A 329 -4.68 -9.73 0.60
C LEU A 329 -3.73 -9.13 1.65
N MET A 330 -2.46 -9.49 1.58
CA MET A 330 -1.41 -8.85 2.38
C MET A 330 -1.13 -7.49 1.77
N ASN A 331 -1.17 -6.46 2.60
CA ASN A 331 -0.81 -5.11 2.20
C ASN A 331 0.65 -4.85 2.59
N PHE A 332 1.43 -4.41 1.62
CA PHE A 332 2.76 -3.90 1.86
C PHE A 332 2.72 -2.41 1.61
N GLU A 333 3.34 -1.61 2.49
CA GLU A 333 3.41 -0.18 2.26
C GLU A 333 4.00 0.08 0.88
N GLU A 334 3.30 0.90 0.12
CA GLU A 334 3.85 1.48 -1.08
C GLU A 334 5.02 2.34 -0.66
N GLY A 335 6.24 1.84 -0.90
CA GLY A 335 7.43 2.64 -0.64
C GLY A 335 7.29 3.98 -1.34
N GLN A 336 7.39 5.04 -0.57
CA GLN A 336 7.45 6.45 -0.97
C GLN A 336 6.81 6.79 -2.33
N ALA A 337 5.51 7.04 -2.28
CA ALA A 337 4.74 7.97 -3.09
C ALA A 337 5.07 8.15 -4.58
N ASP A 338 5.08 7.08 -5.36
CA ASP A 338 4.63 7.17 -6.73
C ASP A 338 3.44 6.23 -6.88
N MET A 339 2.29 6.79 -7.22
CA MET A 339 1.02 6.07 -7.30
C MET A 339 1.17 4.72 -8.01
N GLY A 340 1.10 3.63 -7.25
CA GLY A 340 1.18 2.27 -7.74
C GLY A 340 2.57 1.61 -7.73
N ASN A 341 3.55 2.14 -7.02
CA ASN A 341 4.83 1.48 -6.83
C ASN A 341 4.86 0.74 -5.49
N GLY A 342 4.25 -0.43 -5.43
CA GLY A 342 4.42 -1.33 -4.29
C GLY A 342 5.90 -1.69 -4.06
N THR A 343 6.20 -2.25 -2.88
CA THR A 343 7.57 -2.70 -2.57
C THR A 343 8.09 -3.67 -3.64
N THR A 344 9.40 -3.65 -3.89
CA THR A 344 10.01 -4.52 -4.89
C THR A 344 10.36 -5.88 -4.29
N TRP A 345 10.51 -6.89 -5.17
CA TRP A 345 11.00 -8.20 -4.77
C TRP A 345 12.36 -8.11 -4.07
N SER A 346 13.30 -7.32 -4.63
CA SER A 346 14.63 -7.17 -4.05
C SER A 346 14.63 -6.58 -2.65
N ASN A 347 13.70 -5.66 -2.36
CA ASN A 347 13.64 -4.98 -1.07
C ASN A 347 13.04 -5.84 0.05
N ALA A 348 12.00 -6.64 -0.24
CA ALA A 348 11.23 -7.29 0.81
C ALA A 348 11.27 -8.82 0.78
N PHE A 349 11.52 -9.43 -0.37
CA PHE A 349 11.28 -10.87 -0.54
C PHE A 349 12.52 -11.68 -0.90
N LYS A 350 13.55 -11.05 -1.46
CA LYS A 350 14.78 -11.72 -1.90
C LYS A 350 15.52 -12.36 -0.74
N ASP A 351 15.74 -11.62 0.33
CA ASP A 351 16.45 -12.10 1.53
C ASP A 351 15.50 -12.71 2.57
N GLY A 352 14.21 -12.66 2.26
CA GLY A 352 13.11 -13.21 3.02
C GLY A 352 12.68 -12.36 4.20
N HIS A 353 11.40 -12.53 4.55
CA HIS A 353 10.72 -11.82 5.63
C HIS A 353 9.92 -12.79 6.51
N ASN A 354 9.68 -12.41 7.76
CA ASN A 354 8.90 -13.25 8.68
C ASN A 354 7.40 -13.04 8.45
N PHE A 355 6.71 -14.16 8.31
CA PHE A 355 5.26 -14.23 8.18
C PHE A 355 4.68 -15.11 9.29
N ASP A 356 3.41 -14.92 9.63
CA ASP A 356 2.70 -15.86 10.48
C ASP A 356 2.64 -17.23 9.84
N CYS A 357 2.68 -18.28 10.66
CA CYS A 357 2.41 -19.61 10.15
C CYS A 357 1.00 -19.71 9.57
N GLY A 358 0.86 -20.39 8.46
CA GLY A 358 -0.42 -20.57 7.78
C GLY A 358 -0.30 -20.81 6.29
N THR A 359 -1.45 -20.88 5.65
CA THR A 359 -1.57 -21.10 4.21
C THR A 359 -1.71 -19.77 3.47
N TYR A 360 -0.98 -19.62 2.39
CA TYR A 360 -0.91 -18.42 1.57
C TYR A 360 -1.10 -18.75 0.10
N MET A 361 -1.51 -17.76 -0.67
CA MET A 361 -1.56 -17.82 -2.13
C MET A 361 -0.72 -16.69 -2.71
N LEU A 362 0.33 -17.06 -3.44
CA LEU A 362 1.06 -16.16 -4.33
C LEU A 362 0.30 -16.11 -5.65
N THR A 363 0.01 -14.92 -6.14
CA THR A 363 -0.55 -14.70 -7.48
C THR A 363 0.44 -13.85 -8.26
N THR A 364 0.85 -14.32 -9.43
CA THR A 364 1.67 -13.56 -10.37
C THR A 364 0.87 -13.21 -11.61
N GLY A 365 1.25 -12.15 -12.32
CA GLY A 365 0.56 -11.76 -13.54
C GLY A 365 1.39 -10.86 -14.44
N THR A 366 1.37 -11.15 -15.72
CA THR A 366 1.94 -10.31 -16.77
C THR A 366 0.84 -9.86 -17.72
N ARG A 367 0.66 -8.56 -17.85
CA ARG A 367 -0.29 -7.98 -18.80
C ARG A 367 0.37 -7.86 -20.15
N LEU A 368 -0.26 -8.44 -21.17
CA LEU A 368 0.16 -8.39 -22.55
C LEU A 368 -0.36 -7.14 -23.26
N ALA A 369 0.25 -6.79 -24.40
CA ALA A 369 -0.13 -5.62 -25.20
C ALA A 369 -1.60 -5.66 -25.67
N ASN A 370 -2.15 -6.85 -25.92
CA ASN A 370 -3.56 -7.04 -26.26
C ASN A 370 -4.52 -6.98 -25.04
N GLY A 371 -4.00 -6.67 -23.84
CA GLY A 371 -4.77 -6.57 -22.60
C GLY A 371 -4.98 -7.91 -21.88
N SER A 372 -4.62 -9.05 -22.46
CA SER A 372 -4.65 -10.35 -21.78
C SER A 372 -3.66 -10.37 -20.60
N VAL A 373 -3.93 -11.21 -19.62
CA VAL A 373 -3.03 -11.40 -18.47
C VAL A 373 -2.66 -12.88 -18.36
N LEU A 374 -1.37 -13.15 -18.38
CA LEU A 374 -0.81 -14.47 -18.08
C LEU A 374 -0.64 -14.58 -16.56
N ALA A 375 -1.63 -15.11 -15.87
CA ALA A 375 -1.59 -15.24 -14.42
C ALA A 375 -1.21 -16.66 -13.99
N GLU A 376 -0.62 -16.75 -12.80
CA GLU A 376 -0.35 -18.00 -12.10
C GLU A 376 -0.66 -17.84 -10.62
N THR A 377 -1.19 -18.89 -10.00
CA THR A 377 -1.42 -18.95 -8.56
C THR A 377 -0.65 -20.12 -7.97
N THR A 378 0.03 -19.87 -6.83
CA THR A 378 0.73 -20.91 -6.06
C THR A 378 0.24 -20.86 -4.61
N VAL A 379 -0.42 -21.92 -4.16
CA VAL A 379 -0.80 -22.10 -2.75
C VAL A 379 0.33 -22.76 -2.00
N PHE A 380 0.78 -22.16 -0.92
CA PHE A 380 1.93 -22.62 -0.14
C PHE A 380 1.74 -22.41 1.36
N ASN A 381 2.58 -23.04 2.17
CA ASN A 381 2.48 -23.00 3.62
C ASN A 381 3.77 -22.49 4.26
N ILE A 382 3.59 -21.69 5.30
CA ILE A 382 4.67 -21.20 6.17
C ILE A 382 4.55 -21.91 7.51
N LYS A 383 5.64 -22.59 7.91
CA LYS A 383 5.73 -23.37 9.16
C LYS A 383 6.63 -22.68 10.17
N GLU A 384 6.37 -22.93 11.45
CA GLU A 384 7.09 -22.30 12.56
C GLU A 384 8.59 -22.61 12.51
N GLY A 385 9.38 -21.53 12.56
CA GLY A 385 10.83 -21.58 12.58
C GLY A 385 11.50 -22.04 11.28
N GLU A 386 10.71 -22.36 10.24
CA GLU A 386 11.24 -22.82 8.95
C GLU A 386 11.38 -21.66 7.96
N THR A 387 12.27 -21.83 6.98
CA THR A 387 12.35 -20.98 5.80
C THR A 387 11.63 -21.66 4.65
N THR A 388 10.54 -21.05 4.23
CA THR A 388 9.79 -21.45 3.03
C THR A 388 10.32 -20.68 1.83
N THR A 389 10.80 -21.38 0.81
CA THR A 389 11.28 -20.79 -0.45
C THR A 389 10.30 -21.12 -1.55
N ILE A 390 9.79 -20.09 -2.24
CA ILE A 390 8.83 -20.21 -3.35
C ILE A 390 9.40 -19.50 -4.57
N ASP A 391 9.29 -20.14 -5.73
CA ASP A 391 9.66 -19.52 -7.00
C ASP A 391 8.63 -18.43 -7.37
N LEU A 392 9.13 -17.24 -7.65
CA LEU A 392 8.33 -16.13 -8.17
C LEU A 392 8.31 -16.23 -9.70
N ASP A 393 7.49 -17.15 -10.19
CA ASP A 393 7.34 -17.39 -11.62
C ASP A 393 6.44 -16.33 -12.25
N ILE A 394 7.05 -15.42 -12.99
CA ILE A 394 6.34 -14.40 -13.76
C ILE A 394 6.38 -14.81 -15.22
N ARG A 395 5.25 -15.33 -15.70
CA ARG A 395 5.10 -15.84 -17.05
C ARG A 395 5.29 -14.74 -18.07
N GLN A 396 6.04 -15.02 -19.13
CA GLN A 396 6.27 -14.11 -20.27
C GLN A 396 5.73 -14.72 -21.54
N SER A 397 5.33 -13.87 -22.48
CA SER A 397 4.95 -14.31 -23.82
C SER A 397 6.15 -14.22 -24.75
N SER A 398 6.43 -15.32 -25.45
CA SER A 398 7.47 -15.34 -26.51
C SER A 398 7.07 -14.55 -27.76
N SER A 399 5.78 -14.16 -27.87
CA SER A 399 5.24 -13.41 -29.01
C SER A 399 5.17 -11.88 -28.74
N GLU A 400 5.58 -11.40 -27.57
CA GLU A 400 5.59 -9.99 -27.29
C GLU A 400 6.81 -9.29 -27.89
N ILE A 401 6.58 -8.02 -28.23
CA ILE A 401 7.63 -7.11 -28.69
C ILE A 401 8.70 -7.02 -27.61
N SER A 402 9.92 -7.43 -27.95
CA SER A 402 11.04 -7.30 -27.02
C SER A 402 11.36 -5.81 -26.80
N VAL A 403 11.48 -5.41 -25.53
CA VAL A 403 12.01 -4.10 -25.20
C VAL A 403 13.51 -4.12 -25.47
N LEU A 404 13.91 -3.47 -26.55
CA LEU A 404 15.32 -3.38 -26.95
C LEU A 404 16.10 -2.33 -26.15
N GLY A 405 15.40 -1.43 -25.45
CA GLY A 405 15.99 -0.37 -24.65
C GLY A 405 14.95 0.65 -24.17
N SER A 406 15.40 1.64 -23.44
CA SER A 406 14.62 2.82 -23.11
C SER A 406 14.96 3.98 -24.03
N PHE A 407 13.97 4.78 -24.35
CA PHE A 407 14.13 5.98 -25.17
C PHE A 407 13.82 7.21 -24.31
N ASP A 408 14.71 8.19 -24.36
CA ASP A 408 14.47 9.46 -23.66
C ASP A 408 13.40 10.27 -24.41
N SER A 409 12.27 10.48 -23.78
CA SER A 409 11.14 11.25 -24.33
C SER A 409 11.47 12.72 -24.61
N GLU A 410 12.52 13.26 -23.96
CA GLU A 410 13.04 14.61 -24.20
C GLU A 410 13.99 14.68 -25.42
N THR A 411 14.28 13.53 -26.04
CA THR A 411 15.12 13.51 -27.25
C THR A 411 14.53 14.42 -28.32
N ILE A 412 15.41 15.25 -28.88
CA ILE A 412 15.07 16.19 -29.94
C ILE A 412 15.09 15.48 -31.29
N VAL A 413 14.01 15.63 -32.04
CA VAL A 413 13.88 15.16 -33.43
C VAL A 413 13.53 16.34 -34.32
N THR A 414 13.99 16.30 -35.58
CA THR A 414 13.66 17.34 -36.56
C THR A 414 12.35 16.96 -37.27
N LYS A 415 11.34 17.79 -37.12
CA LYS A 415 10.07 17.67 -37.82
C LYS A 415 9.78 18.94 -38.59
N ASP A 416 9.56 18.84 -39.91
CA ASP A 416 9.28 19.99 -40.78
C ASP A 416 10.35 21.09 -40.70
N GLY A 417 11.61 20.70 -40.54
CA GLY A 417 12.75 21.61 -40.41
C GLY A 417 12.87 22.30 -39.06
N LYS A 418 12.13 21.84 -38.03
CA LYS A 418 12.22 22.36 -36.67
C LYS A 418 12.57 21.27 -35.70
N ASP A 419 13.45 21.58 -34.78
CA ASP A 419 13.80 20.70 -33.67
C ASP A 419 12.68 20.70 -32.61
N VAL A 420 12.15 19.53 -32.33
CA VAL A 420 11.06 19.33 -31.36
C VAL A 420 11.36 18.13 -30.47
N SER A 421 10.97 18.16 -29.19
CA SER A 421 11.04 16.97 -28.37
C SER A 421 9.90 16.01 -28.74
N ILE A 422 10.17 14.72 -28.67
CA ILE A 422 9.16 13.67 -28.92
C ILE A 422 7.97 13.86 -27.98
N LEU A 423 8.24 14.12 -26.69
CA LEU A 423 7.21 14.38 -25.70
C LEU A 423 6.30 15.57 -26.08
N SER A 424 6.88 16.64 -26.66
CA SER A 424 6.10 17.79 -27.10
C SER A 424 5.14 17.50 -28.26
N GLN A 425 5.44 16.44 -29.05
CA GLN A 425 4.62 16.04 -30.20
C GLN A 425 3.55 15.02 -29.84
N THR A 426 3.82 14.16 -28.88
CA THR A 426 2.98 13.00 -28.55
C THR A 426 2.24 13.16 -27.23
N GLY A 427 2.65 14.10 -26.37
CA GLY A 427 2.18 14.16 -25.00
C GLY A 427 2.45 12.84 -24.27
N ARG A 428 1.46 12.33 -23.56
CA ARG A 428 1.54 11.01 -22.86
C ARG A 428 1.08 9.83 -23.73
N GLY A 429 0.93 10.02 -25.02
CA GLY A 429 0.48 9.00 -25.96
C GLY A 429 1.61 8.05 -26.42
N TYR A 430 1.23 7.11 -27.27
CA TYR A 430 2.18 6.23 -27.97
C TYR A 430 2.73 6.92 -29.19
N TYR A 431 3.96 6.60 -29.55
CA TYR A 431 4.59 7.04 -30.78
C TYR A 431 5.42 5.92 -31.42
N VAL A 432 5.58 6.00 -32.70
CA VAL A 432 6.42 5.09 -33.48
C VAL A 432 7.61 5.88 -34.01
N VAL A 433 8.81 5.44 -33.67
CA VAL A 433 10.05 5.97 -34.25
C VAL A 433 10.53 4.99 -35.28
N ALA A 434 10.61 5.44 -36.52
CA ALA A 434 11.26 4.70 -37.61
C ALA A 434 12.64 5.33 -37.85
N VAL A 435 13.68 4.52 -37.84
CA VAL A 435 15.06 4.92 -38.13
C VAL A 435 15.47 4.41 -39.49
#